data_e7128baf89888791f95b3d99a471ddb3
#
_entry.id   e7128baf89888791f95b3d99a471ddb3
#
_cell.length_a   1.000
_cell.length_b   1.000
_cell.length_c   1.000
_cell.angle_alpha   90.00
_cell.angle_beta   90.00
_cell.angle_gamma   90.00
#
_symmetry.space_group_name_H-M   'P 1'
#
loop_
_entity.id
_entity.type
_entity.pdbx_description
1 polymer ?
#
loop_
_entity_poly.entity_id
_entity_poly.type
_entity_poly.pdbx_seq_one_letter_code
_entity_poly.pdbx_strand_id
1 'polypeptide(L)'
;YKSDDLRKDGAYTIFYMGINAGAFLGILLCGYLGEKVGWHYGFGLAGIFMFFGMLQFYFAQGIFGSIGVKPTNKSNTSNSKEDTVKVSADANHKKIERDRIFVIVIFSIATIFFWWAFEQAGGSMTIFANDYTDRQLSGNSAVIFNTINTVITIVPMVVITYVLIKLFQNIFQSYFISNFFLGLSFVIIWGIVIYMLNAEIGQETSEIPASWFSVLNSLFIILLAPVFSKIWASKYNPSGPIKFGIGLILLGVGYLFIAYGSLGIPAGAQTASVSVMWLVYAYLFHTLGELCLSPVGLSYVS
;
A
#
# COMPACT_ATOMS: atom_id res chain seq x y z
N TYR A 1 20.98 9.03 1.34
CA TYR A 1 21.77 8.17 2.23
C TYR A 1 22.88 7.51 1.42
N LYS A 2 24.07 7.36 2.01
CA LYS A 2 25.14 6.55 1.43
C LYS A 2 24.79 5.06 1.60
N SER A 3 25.42 4.19 0.79
CA SER A 3 25.12 2.74 0.82
C SER A 3 25.37 2.06 2.18
N ASP A 4 26.22 2.65 3.01
CA ASP A 4 26.64 2.18 4.33
C ASP A 4 25.94 2.92 5.50
N ASP A 5 25.00 3.83 5.21
CA ASP A 5 24.27 4.57 6.26
C ASP A 5 23.23 3.67 6.93
N LEU A 6 23.43 3.32 8.20
CA LEU A 6 22.54 2.49 9.02
C LEU A 6 21.11 3.04 9.14
N ARG A 7 20.89 4.34 8.84
CA ARG A 7 19.56 4.95 8.85
C ARG A 7 18.76 4.68 7.58
N LYS A 8 19.38 4.16 6.52
CA LYS A 8 18.77 3.91 5.21
C LYS A 8 17.55 2.99 5.34
N ASP A 9 17.70 1.87 6.02
CA ASP A 9 16.62 0.89 6.20
C ASP A 9 15.43 1.46 7.00
N GLY A 10 15.73 2.25 8.04
CA GLY A 10 14.70 2.97 8.80
C GLY A 10 13.94 3.99 7.96
N ALA A 11 14.63 4.71 7.09
CA ALA A 11 14.01 5.68 6.19
C ALA A 11 13.08 5.01 5.15
N TYR A 12 13.51 3.89 4.58
CA TYR A 12 12.64 3.09 3.68
C TYR A 12 11.40 2.56 4.41
N THR A 13 11.56 2.10 5.65
CA THR A 13 10.44 1.63 6.46
C THR A 13 9.42 2.75 6.70
N ILE A 14 9.87 3.95 7.07
CA ILE A 14 9.00 5.12 7.27
C ILE A 14 8.30 5.51 5.97
N PHE A 15 9.01 5.51 4.85
CA PHE A 15 8.44 5.79 3.54
C PHE A 15 7.35 4.79 3.15
N TYR A 16 7.61 3.49 3.33
CA TYR A 16 6.64 2.43 3.07
C TYR A 16 5.40 2.52 3.97
N MET A 17 5.59 2.83 5.26
CA MET A 17 4.48 3.11 6.17
C MET A 17 3.65 4.31 5.72
N GLY A 18 4.29 5.37 5.22
CA GLY A 18 3.60 6.55 4.68
C GLY A 18 2.72 6.22 3.48
N ILE A 19 3.20 5.40 2.55
CA ILE A 19 2.42 4.92 1.39
C ILE A 19 1.18 4.16 1.86
N ASN A 20 1.34 3.20 2.77
CA ASN A 20 0.23 2.38 3.27
C ASN A 20 -0.76 3.18 4.12
N ALA A 21 -0.29 4.14 4.92
CA ALA A 21 -1.15 5.06 5.66
C ALA A 21 -1.98 5.95 4.71
N GLY A 22 -1.36 6.43 3.63
CA GLY A 22 -2.05 7.19 2.58
C GLY A 22 -3.10 6.36 1.85
N ALA A 23 -2.78 5.12 1.46
CA ALA A 23 -3.71 4.18 0.84
C ALA A 23 -4.89 3.86 1.78
N PHE A 24 -4.61 3.55 3.04
CA PHE A 24 -5.62 3.30 4.07
C PHE A 24 -6.61 4.47 4.18
N LEU A 25 -6.12 5.69 4.42
CA LEU A 25 -6.97 6.86 4.56
C LEU A 25 -7.69 7.23 3.26
N GLY A 26 -7.01 7.12 2.12
CA GLY A 26 -7.59 7.43 0.82
C GLY A 26 -8.79 6.53 0.50
N ILE A 27 -8.64 5.22 0.64
CA ILE A 27 -9.73 4.26 0.38
C ILE A 27 -10.85 4.45 1.40
N LEU A 28 -10.51 4.59 2.70
CA LEU A 28 -11.49 4.75 3.77
C LEU A 28 -12.38 5.98 3.53
N LEU A 29 -11.78 7.15 3.29
CA LEU A 29 -12.50 8.41 3.22
C LEU A 29 -13.15 8.64 1.85
N CYS A 30 -12.41 8.42 0.76
CA CYS A 30 -12.96 8.60 -0.58
C CYS A 30 -14.01 7.55 -0.90
N GLY A 31 -13.81 6.30 -0.45
CA GLY A 31 -14.79 5.23 -0.60
C GLY A 31 -16.06 5.51 0.17
N TYR A 32 -15.96 5.92 1.44
CA TYR A 32 -17.12 6.29 2.25
C TYR A 32 -17.93 7.42 1.62
N LEU A 33 -17.25 8.54 1.26
CA LEU A 33 -17.93 9.65 0.61
C LEU A 33 -18.53 9.26 -0.74
N GLY A 34 -17.83 8.42 -1.51
CA GLY A 34 -18.32 7.94 -2.80
C GLY A 34 -19.62 7.14 -2.66
N GLU A 35 -19.66 6.18 -1.75
CA GLU A 35 -20.80 5.27 -1.59
C GLU A 35 -21.95 5.88 -0.79
N LYS A 36 -21.67 6.67 0.27
CA LYS A 36 -22.70 7.20 1.18
C LYS A 36 -23.19 8.61 0.83
N VAL A 37 -22.36 9.43 0.18
CA VAL A 37 -22.71 10.83 -0.12
C VAL A 37 -22.86 11.04 -1.64
N GLY A 38 -21.91 10.46 -2.42
CA GLY A 38 -21.93 10.51 -3.88
C GLY A 38 -20.53 10.45 -4.48
N TRP A 39 -20.40 9.74 -5.59
CA TRP A 39 -19.11 9.46 -6.25
C TRP A 39 -18.33 10.71 -6.66
N HIS A 40 -19.03 11.79 -7.02
CA HIS A 40 -18.38 13.06 -7.37
C HIS A 40 -17.67 13.70 -6.15
N TYR A 41 -18.17 13.50 -4.93
CA TYR A 41 -17.49 13.95 -3.71
C TYR A 41 -16.28 13.08 -3.40
N GLY A 42 -16.39 11.75 -3.55
CA GLY A 42 -15.27 10.82 -3.34
C GLY A 42 -14.11 11.11 -4.29
N PHE A 43 -14.36 11.21 -5.59
CA PHE A 43 -13.34 11.56 -6.58
C PHE A 43 -12.84 13.00 -6.43
N GLY A 44 -13.73 13.94 -6.10
CA GLY A 44 -13.36 15.34 -5.84
C GLY A 44 -12.38 15.47 -4.68
N LEU A 45 -12.61 14.71 -3.59
CA LEU A 45 -11.72 14.68 -2.44
C LEU A 45 -10.32 14.14 -2.81
N ALA A 46 -10.26 13.06 -3.57
CA ALA A 46 -9.00 12.52 -4.07
C ALA A 46 -8.22 13.56 -4.89
N GLY A 47 -8.91 14.28 -5.78
CA GLY A 47 -8.34 15.39 -6.57
C GLY A 47 -7.79 16.52 -5.70
N ILE A 48 -8.50 16.92 -4.66
CA ILE A 48 -8.07 17.96 -3.72
C ILE A 48 -6.80 17.55 -2.98
N PHE A 49 -6.73 16.30 -2.47
CA PHE A 49 -5.54 15.82 -1.78
C PHE A 49 -4.33 15.67 -2.71
N MET A 50 -4.54 15.21 -3.95
CA MET A 50 -3.49 15.19 -4.96
C MET A 50 -2.96 16.59 -5.27
N PHE A 51 -3.85 17.58 -5.38
CA PHE A 51 -3.47 18.97 -5.59
C PHE A 51 -2.65 19.53 -4.42
N PHE A 52 -3.07 19.30 -3.17
CA PHE A 52 -2.30 19.71 -2.00
C PHE A 52 -0.95 18.99 -1.91
N GLY A 53 -0.90 17.70 -2.23
CA GLY A 53 0.35 16.94 -2.31
C GLY A 53 1.31 17.52 -3.36
N MET A 54 0.79 17.90 -4.53
CA MET A 54 1.58 18.58 -5.56
C MET A 54 2.11 19.93 -5.06
N LEU A 55 1.29 20.75 -4.42
CA LEU A 55 1.74 22.05 -3.86
C LEU A 55 2.77 21.84 -2.77
N GLN A 56 2.55 20.89 -1.86
CA GLN A 56 3.52 20.55 -0.82
C GLN A 56 4.87 20.17 -1.43
N PHE A 57 4.87 19.28 -2.41
CA PHE A 57 6.09 18.84 -3.10
C PHE A 57 6.78 20.01 -3.81
N TYR A 58 6.02 20.83 -4.54
CA TYR A 58 6.54 21.98 -5.26
C TYR A 58 7.27 22.96 -4.34
N PHE A 59 6.66 23.31 -3.21
CA PHE A 59 7.26 24.27 -2.26
C PHE A 59 8.37 23.63 -1.38
N ALA A 60 8.44 22.30 -1.32
CA ALA A 60 9.45 21.57 -0.57
C ALA A 60 10.66 21.11 -1.42
N GLN A 61 10.69 21.43 -2.72
CA GLN A 61 11.76 20.98 -3.64
C GLN A 61 13.17 21.29 -3.14
N GLY A 62 13.36 22.38 -2.38
CA GLY A 62 14.65 22.75 -1.80
C GLY A 62 15.25 21.68 -0.88
N ILE A 63 14.45 20.76 -0.33
CA ILE A 63 14.92 19.65 0.50
C ILE A 63 15.80 18.67 -0.31
N PHE A 64 15.50 18.51 -1.59
CA PHE A 64 16.19 17.55 -2.45
C PHE A 64 17.55 18.03 -2.96
N GLY A 65 17.83 19.34 -2.91
CA GLY A 65 19.08 19.92 -3.40
C GLY A 65 19.35 19.54 -4.86
N SER A 66 20.44 18.81 -5.09
CA SER A 66 20.80 18.30 -6.42
C SER A 66 20.27 16.90 -6.75
N ILE A 67 19.50 16.28 -5.83
CA ILE A 67 18.96 14.93 -6.02
C ILE A 67 17.79 15.01 -7.01
N GLY A 68 17.79 14.14 -8.03
CA GLY A 68 16.74 14.09 -9.05
C GLY A 68 16.89 15.11 -10.18
N VAL A 69 17.94 15.94 -10.18
CA VAL A 69 18.26 16.82 -11.29
C VAL A 69 18.80 16.00 -12.46
N LYS A 70 18.41 16.36 -13.69
CA LYS A 70 18.88 15.69 -14.91
C LYS A 70 20.41 15.62 -14.90
N PRO A 71 21.02 14.45 -15.14
CA PRO A 71 22.46 14.34 -15.23
C PRO A 71 22.99 15.29 -16.31
N THR A 72 23.71 16.31 -15.88
CA THR A 72 24.41 17.18 -16.83
C THR A 72 25.68 16.45 -17.21
N ASN A 73 25.89 16.18 -18.50
CA ASN A 73 27.16 15.72 -19.02
C ASN A 73 28.20 16.83 -18.74
N LYS A 74 28.75 16.87 -17.53
CA LYS A 74 30.01 17.53 -17.30
C LYS A 74 31.09 16.62 -17.86
N SER A 75 31.46 16.86 -19.07
CA SER A 75 32.77 16.48 -19.59
C SER A 75 33.83 17.24 -18.77
N ASN A 76 34.07 16.79 -17.57
CA ASN A 76 35.24 17.22 -16.82
C ASN A 76 36.37 16.25 -17.18
N THR A 77 37.20 16.73 -18.06
CA THR A 77 38.61 16.36 -18.23
C THR A 77 39.29 16.51 -16.83
N SER A 78 39.19 15.52 -16.01
CA SER A 78 40.13 15.27 -14.93
C SER A 78 40.97 14.06 -15.39
N ASN A 79 42.18 14.36 -15.83
CA ASN A 79 43.27 13.41 -16.05
C ASN A 79 43.53 12.64 -14.75
N SER A 80 42.74 11.61 -14.49
CA SER A 80 43.17 10.49 -13.68
C SER A 80 43.64 9.45 -14.67
N LYS A 81 44.93 9.17 -14.65
CA LYS A 81 45.53 7.99 -15.29
C LYS A 81 44.82 6.78 -14.67
N GLU A 82 43.69 6.37 -15.25
CA GLU A 82 43.17 5.04 -15.07
C GLU A 82 44.13 4.08 -15.79
N ASP A 83 44.84 3.32 -14.96
CA ASP A 83 45.44 2.06 -15.41
C ASP A 83 44.29 1.25 -16.01
N THR A 84 44.24 1.25 -17.33
CA THR A 84 43.42 0.34 -18.14
C THR A 84 43.95 -1.07 -17.90
N VAL A 85 43.57 -1.66 -16.81
CA VAL A 85 43.49 -3.12 -16.68
C VAL A 85 42.52 -3.55 -17.78
N LYS A 86 43.04 -3.96 -18.91
CA LYS A 86 42.31 -4.71 -19.91
C LYS A 86 41.80 -5.97 -19.24
N VAL A 87 40.58 -5.87 -18.64
CA VAL A 87 39.81 -7.04 -18.25
C VAL A 87 39.54 -7.76 -19.57
N SER A 88 40.33 -8.79 -19.85
CA SER A 88 40.03 -9.78 -20.89
C SER A 88 38.57 -10.17 -20.66
N ALA A 89 37.73 -9.95 -21.67
CA ALA A 89 36.31 -10.28 -21.63
C ALA A 89 36.20 -11.81 -21.48
N ASP A 90 36.24 -12.27 -20.25
CA ASP A 90 36.18 -13.67 -19.89
C ASP A 90 34.81 -14.20 -20.33
N ALA A 91 34.78 -15.27 -21.09
CA ALA A 91 33.53 -15.93 -21.54
C ALA A 91 32.62 -16.25 -20.37
N ASN A 92 33.21 -16.42 -19.19
CA ASN A 92 32.52 -16.58 -17.91
C ASN A 92 31.71 -15.34 -17.49
N HIS A 93 32.20 -14.11 -17.73
CA HIS A 93 31.50 -12.89 -17.39
C HIS A 93 30.19 -12.73 -18.20
N LYS A 94 30.28 -12.98 -19.52
CA LYS A 94 29.08 -12.95 -20.39
C LYS A 94 28.06 -14.03 -20.05
N LYS A 95 28.49 -15.18 -19.57
CA LYS A 95 27.61 -16.24 -19.13
C LYS A 95 26.88 -15.81 -17.84
N ILE A 96 27.59 -15.24 -16.87
CA ILE A 96 27.02 -14.73 -15.61
C ILE A 96 26.00 -13.61 -15.88
N GLU A 97 26.32 -12.67 -16.79
CA GLU A 97 25.36 -11.61 -17.17
C GLU A 97 24.10 -12.17 -17.81
N ARG A 98 24.23 -13.12 -18.74
CA ARG A 98 23.07 -13.76 -19.37
C ARG A 98 22.21 -14.51 -18.35
N ASP A 99 22.83 -15.23 -17.43
CA ASP A 99 22.12 -15.99 -16.40
C ASP A 99 21.38 -15.03 -15.44
N ARG A 100 21.99 -13.88 -15.09
CA ARG A 100 21.32 -12.81 -14.31
C ARG A 100 20.12 -12.21 -15.05
N ILE A 101 20.30 -11.88 -16.34
CA ILE A 101 19.19 -11.36 -17.16
C ILE A 101 18.06 -12.39 -17.24
N PHE A 102 18.37 -13.66 -17.42
CA PHE A 102 17.36 -14.73 -17.48
C PHE A 102 16.58 -14.84 -16.17
N VAL A 103 17.25 -14.77 -15.02
CA VAL A 103 16.60 -14.75 -13.70
C VAL A 103 15.70 -13.53 -13.56
N ILE A 104 16.16 -12.33 -13.93
CA ILE A 104 15.35 -11.10 -13.90
C ILE A 104 14.10 -11.25 -14.76
N VAL A 105 14.21 -11.82 -15.98
CA VAL A 105 13.05 -12.05 -16.86
C VAL A 105 12.03 -12.97 -16.21
N ILE A 106 12.47 -14.10 -15.62
CA ILE A 106 11.56 -15.03 -14.92
C ILE A 106 10.84 -14.33 -13.77
N PHE A 107 11.58 -13.57 -12.94
CA PHE A 107 10.98 -12.81 -11.84
C PHE A 107 10.01 -11.75 -12.35
N SER A 108 10.32 -11.06 -13.44
CA SER A 108 9.43 -10.08 -14.06
C SER A 108 8.13 -10.72 -14.52
N ILE A 109 8.19 -11.88 -15.16
CA ILE A 109 7.00 -12.63 -15.60
C ILE A 109 6.15 -13.03 -14.37
N ALA A 110 6.76 -13.58 -13.33
CA ALA A 110 6.06 -13.94 -12.09
C ALA A 110 5.41 -12.72 -11.42
N THR A 111 6.11 -11.59 -11.42
CA THR A 111 5.61 -10.31 -10.89
C THR A 111 4.41 -9.80 -11.68
N ILE A 112 4.42 -9.90 -13.02
CA ILE A 112 3.29 -9.51 -13.86
C ILE A 112 2.04 -10.32 -13.50
N PHE A 113 2.16 -11.65 -13.40
CA PHE A 113 1.02 -12.50 -13.03
C PHE A 113 0.52 -12.24 -11.62
N PHE A 114 1.43 -11.99 -10.67
CA PHE A 114 1.06 -11.63 -9.31
C PHE A 114 0.22 -10.35 -9.28
N TRP A 115 0.73 -9.25 -9.84
CA TRP A 115 0.04 -7.97 -9.82
C TRP A 115 -1.23 -7.98 -10.66
N TRP A 116 -1.24 -8.68 -11.80
CA TRP A 116 -2.47 -8.84 -12.58
C TRP A 116 -3.61 -9.47 -11.78
N ALA A 117 -3.31 -10.53 -11.03
CA ALA A 117 -4.29 -11.12 -10.13
C ALA A 117 -4.59 -10.20 -8.94
N PHE A 118 -3.58 -9.64 -8.29
CA PHE A 118 -3.72 -8.80 -7.10
C PHE A 118 -4.61 -7.57 -7.35
N GLU A 119 -4.45 -6.90 -8.49
CA GLU A 119 -5.21 -5.71 -8.89
C GLU A 119 -6.71 -5.99 -9.16
N GLN A 120 -7.12 -7.27 -9.19
CA GLN A 120 -8.55 -7.62 -9.18
C GLN A 120 -9.27 -7.16 -7.89
N ALA A 121 -8.53 -6.80 -6.85
CA ALA A 121 -9.06 -6.17 -5.66
C ALA A 121 -9.89 -4.93 -5.96
N GLY A 122 -9.42 -4.04 -6.87
CA GLY A 122 -10.13 -2.84 -7.31
C GLY A 122 -11.20 -3.09 -8.38
N GLY A 123 -11.29 -4.29 -8.92
CA GLY A 123 -12.21 -4.69 -9.98
C GLY A 123 -13.21 -5.76 -9.54
N SER A 124 -12.97 -7.00 -9.95
CA SER A 124 -13.91 -8.11 -9.71
C SER A 124 -14.21 -8.37 -8.24
N MET A 125 -13.25 -8.18 -7.32
CA MET A 125 -13.50 -8.37 -5.89
C MET A 125 -14.41 -7.26 -5.32
N THR A 126 -14.29 -6.01 -5.80
CA THR A 126 -15.19 -4.94 -5.40
C THR A 126 -16.61 -5.17 -5.93
N ILE A 127 -16.75 -5.67 -7.18
CA ILE A 127 -18.06 -6.09 -7.73
C ILE A 127 -18.64 -7.23 -6.89
N PHE A 128 -17.83 -8.24 -6.57
CA PHE A 128 -18.26 -9.36 -5.72
C PHE A 128 -18.71 -8.86 -4.32
N ALA A 129 -17.98 -7.92 -3.74
CA ALA A 129 -18.35 -7.30 -2.48
C ALA A 129 -19.69 -6.55 -2.59
N ASN A 130 -19.91 -5.83 -3.69
CA ASN A 130 -21.12 -5.02 -3.86
C ASN A 130 -22.37 -5.87 -4.15
N ASP A 131 -22.26 -6.81 -5.06
CA ASP A 131 -23.43 -7.48 -5.64
C ASP A 131 -23.73 -8.83 -4.97
N TYR A 132 -22.72 -9.50 -4.42
CA TYR A 132 -22.87 -10.88 -3.95
C TYR A 132 -22.62 -11.07 -2.45
N THR A 133 -22.15 -10.03 -1.72
CA THR A 133 -21.80 -10.16 -0.31
C THR A 133 -22.85 -9.52 0.59
N ASP A 134 -23.21 -10.21 1.68
CA ASP A 134 -24.07 -9.65 2.71
C ASP A 134 -23.31 -8.62 3.54
N ARG A 135 -23.53 -7.36 3.21
CA ARG A 135 -22.88 -6.20 3.86
C ARG A 135 -23.77 -5.51 4.88
N GLN A 136 -25.03 -5.96 4.99
CA GLN A 136 -25.98 -5.41 5.95
C GLN A 136 -25.77 -6.04 7.32
N LEU A 137 -25.48 -5.20 8.29
CA LEU A 137 -25.29 -5.60 9.68
C LEU A 137 -26.43 -5.03 10.53
N SER A 138 -26.96 -5.82 11.46
CA SER A 138 -28.04 -5.41 12.34
C SER A 138 -27.78 -5.84 13.79
N GLY A 139 -28.37 -5.13 14.74
CA GLY A 139 -28.25 -5.43 16.16
C GLY A 139 -26.80 -5.47 16.64
N ASN A 140 -26.43 -6.51 17.38
CA ASN A 140 -25.08 -6.64 17.95
C ASN A 140 -23.97 -6.63 16.91
N SER A 141 -24.21 -7.16 15.72
CA SER A 141 -23.20 -7.16 14.64
C SER A 141 -22.89 -5.75 14.13
N ALA A 142 -23.90 -4.89 14.03
CA ALA A 142 -23.73 -3.48 13.69
C ALA A 142 -22.93 -2.73 14.76
N VAL A 143 -23.26 -2.95 16.05
CA VAL A 143 -22.53 -2.33 17.18
C VAL A 143 -21.06 -2.76 17.20
N ILE A 144 -20.79 -4.06 17.03
CA ILE A 144 -19.42 -4.58 16.99
C ILE A 144 -18.66 -3.98 15.81
N PHE A 145 -19.25 -3.96 14.62
CA PHE A 145 -18.63 -3.38 13.44
C PHE A 145 -18.32 -1.88 13.64
N ASN A 146 -19.28 -1.09 14.10
CA ASN A 146 -19.10 0.35 14.33
C ASN A 146 -18.03 0.62 15.39
N THR A 147 -17.94 -0.22 16.42
CA THR A 147 -16.88 -0.12 17.44
C THR A 147 -15.52 -0.42 16.84
N ILE A 148 -15.38 -1.52 16.09
CA ILE A 148 -14.14 -1.90 15.41
C ILE A 148 -13.74 -0.83 14.40
N ASN A 149 -14.67 -0.35 13.59
CA ASN A 149 -14.46 0.71 12.62
C ASN A 149 -13.94 1.99 13.27
N THR A 150 -14.56 2.41 14.38
CA THR A 150 -14.11 3.57 15.16
C THR A 150 -12.68 3.40 15.64
N VAL A 151 -12.34 2.25 16.22
CA VAL A 151 -10.98 1.97 16.72
C VAL A 151 -9.97 1.94 15.57
N ILE A 152 -10.27 1.23 14.48
CA ILE A 152 -9.38 1.12 13.30
C ILE A 152 -9.18 2.48 12.63
N THR A 153 -10.16 3.37 12.67
CA THR A 153 -10.06 4.72 12.11
C THR A 153 -9.32 5.68 13.04
N ILE A 154 -9.69 5.74 14.31
CA ILE A 154 -9.16 6.73 15.26
C ILE A 154 -7.70 6.43 15.65
N VAL A 155 -7.36 5.16 15.91
CA VAL A 155 -6.00 4.83 16.38
C VAL A 155 -4.92 5.21 15.36
N PRO A 156 -4.99 4.83 14.08
CA PRO A 156 -4.03 5.29 13.08
C PRO A 156 -4.04 6.82 12.92
N MET A 157 -5.20 7.46 12.94
CA MET A 157 -5.33 8.91 12.82
C MET A 157 -4.60 9.65 13.94
N VAL A 158 -4.73 9.20 15.19
CA VAL A 158 -4.02 9.77 16.33
C VAL A 158 -2.50 9.58 16.19
N VAL A 159 -2.06 8.39 15.80
CA VAL A 159 -0.63 8.09 15.57
C VAL A 159 -0.06 8.99 14.47
N ILE A 160 -0.73 9.09 13.32
CA ILE A 160 -0.28 9.92 12.20
C ILE A 160 -0.26 11.40 12.62
N THR A 161 -1.28 11.87 13.35
CA THR A 161 -1.33 13.24 13.86
C THR A 161 -0.17 13.53 14.82
N TYR A 162 0.16 12.58 15.70
CA TYR A 162 1.32 12.72 16.59
C TYR A 162 2.63 12.85 15.80
N VAL A 163 2.83 12.01 14.78
CA VAL A 163 4.01 12.09 13.90
C VAL A 163 4.03 13.43 13.16
N LEU A 164 2.89 13.92 12.67
CA LEU A 164 2.78 15.21 12.00
C LEU A 164 3.15 16.38 12.93
N ILE A 165 2.68 16.38 14.18
CA ILE A 165 3.04 17.39 15.16
C ILE A 165 4.56 17.40 15.40
N LYS A 166 5.19 16.22 15.53
CA LYS A 166 6.63 16.08 15.66
C LYS A 166 7.39 16.61 14.44
N LEU A 167 6.88 16.33 13.25
CA LEU A 167 7.43 16.87 12.01
C LEU A 167 7.37 18.40 12.00
N PHE A 168 6.24 19.00 12.33
CA PHE A 168 6.04 20.44 12.36
C PHE A 168 6.97 21.12 13.38
N GLN A 169 7.17 20.54 14.55
CA GLN A 169 8.12 21.07 15.55
C GLN A 169 9.55 21.23 14.99
N ASN A 170 9.93 20.36 14.07
CA ASN A 170 11.30 20.34 13.53
C ASN A 170 11.48 21.18 12.26
N ILE A 171 10.47 21.28 11.39
CA ILE A 171 10.66 21.84 10.04
C ILE A 171 9.70 22.98 9.69
N PHE A 172 8.79 23.38 10.59
CA PHE A 172 7.72 24.32 10.26
C PHE A 172 8.25 25.66 9.75
N GLN A 173 9.27 26.23 10.39
CA GLN A 173 9.84 27.53 9.98
C GLN A 173 10.61 27.44 8.66
N SER A 174 11.26 26.32 8.40
CA SER A 174 12.08 26.14 7.20
C SER A 174 11.23 25.92 5.93
N TYR A 175 10.04 25.35 6.07
CA TYR A 175 9.15 24.96 4.94
C TYR A 175 7.69 25.33 5.25
N PHE A 176 7.46 26.56 5.67
CA PHE A 176 6.14 27.04 6.14
C PHE A 176 5.00 26.73 5.16
N ILE A 177 5.15 27.12 3.88
CA ILE A 177 4.09 26.94 2.87
C ILE A 177 3.77 25.46 2.65
N SER A 178 4.79 24.60 2.55
CA SER A 178 4.60 23.16 2.40
C SER A 178 3.89 22.55 3.63
N ASN A 179 4.29 22.94 4.82
CA ASN A 179 3.70 22.48 6.06
C ASN A 179 2.26 23.01 6.26
N PHE A 180 1.96 24.20 5.75
CA PHE A 180 0.60 24.74 5.76
C PHE A 180 -0.36 23.86 4.95
N PHE A 181 -0.01 23.47 3.70
CA PHE A 181 -0.86 22.59 2.89
C PHE A 181 -1.00 21.20 3.51
N LEU A 182 0.06 20.68 4.11
CA LEU A 182 -0.01 19.40 4.83
C LEU A 182 -0.95 19.49 6.05
N GLY A 183 -0.84 20.55 6.83
CA GLY A 183 -1.72 20.79 7.98
C GLY A 183 -3.19 20.97 7.56
N LEU A 184 -3.42 21.74 6.50
CA LEU A 184 -4.76 21.93 5.93
C LEU A 184 -5.39 20.61 5.48
N SER A 185 -4.61 19.73 4.81
CA SER A 185 -5.05 18.39 4.45
C SER A 185 -5.49 17.60 5.67
N PHE A 186 -4.73 17.64 6.76
CA PHE A 186 -5.08 16.94 8.01
C PHE A 186 -6.32 17.49 8.71
N VAL A 187 -6.53 18.80 8.67
CA VAL A 187 -7.78 19.41 9.19
C VAL A 187 -8.99 18.89 8.41
N ILE A 188 -8.89 18.82 7.09
CA ILE A 188 -9.97 18.28 6.24
C ILE A 188 -10.20 16.80 6.55
N ILE A 189 -9.12 16.01 6.64
CA ILE A 189 -9.21 14.57 6.99
C ILE A 189 -9.94 14.38 8.32
N TRP A 190 -9.56 15.11 9.37
CA TRP A 190 -10.24 15.03 10.67
C TRP A 190 -11.72 15.46 10.60
N GLY A 191 -12.04 16.51 9.84
CA GLY A 191 -13.41 16.92 9.60
C GLY A 191 -14.26 15.82 8.99
N ILE A 192 -13.73 15.12 7.96
CA ILE A 192 -14.42 14.01 7.30
C ILE A 192 -14.54 12.80 8.23
N VAL A 193 -13.49 12.46 8.98
CA VAL A 193 -13.51 11.35 9.95
C VAL A 193 -14.57 11.59 11.02
N ILE A 194 -14.64 12.80 11.59
CA ILE A 194 -15.64 13.15 12.58
C ILE A 194 -17.05 13.06 11.98
N TYR A 195 -17.25 13.58 10.77
CA TYR A 195 -18.53 13.47 10.05
C TYR A 195 -18.94 12.01 9.85
N MET A 196 -18.04 11.19 9.34
CA MET A 196 -18.25 9.76 9.08
C MET A 196 -18.63 9.01 10.37
N LEU A 197 -17.85 9.17 11.44
CA LEU A 197 -18.11 8.49 12.71
C LEU A 197 -19.41 8.95 13.36
N ASN A 198 -19.71 10.24 13.31
CA ASN A 198 -21.00 10.74 13.82
C ASN A 198 -22.21 10.21 13.04
N ALA A 199 -22.07 9.99 11.74
CA ALA A 199 -23.13 9.43 10.92
C ALA A 199 -23.41 7.95 11.23
N GLU A 200 -22.39 7.20 11.67
CA GLU A 200 -22.50 5.75 11.98
C GLU A 200 -22.81 5.46 13.47
N ILE A 201 -22.53 6.41 14.37
CA ILE A 201 -22.79 6.23 15.80
C ILE A 201 -24.29 6.19 16.06
N GLY A 202 -24.74 5.15 16.74
CA GLY A 202 -26.14 4.99 17.16
C GLY A 202 -27.08 4.43 16.09
N GLN A 203 -26.56 4.04 14.93
CA GLN A 203 -27.34 3.33 13.92
C GLN A 203 -27.60 1.88 14.37
N GLU A 204 -28.88 1.45 14.34
CA GLU A 204 -29.27 0.06 14.62
C GLU A 204 -28.88 -0.90 13.49
N THR A 205 -28.69 -0.36 12.29
CA THR A 205 -28.24 -1.08 11.10
C THR A 205 -27.04 -0.35 10.48
N SER A 206 -26.06 -1.08 10.05
CA SER A 206 -24.88 -0.53 9.37
C SER A 206 -24.58 -1.31 8.11
N GLU A 207 -24.20 -0.63 7.05
CA GLU A 207 -23.79 -1.26 5.80
C GLU A 207 -22.31 -1.01 5.57
N ILE A 208 -21.55 -2.10 5.37
CA ILE A 208 -20.12 -2.03 5.05
C ILE A 208 -19.96 -1.50 3.63
N PRO A 209 -19.28 -0.36 3.39
CA PRO A 209 -18.96 0.08 2.05
C PRO A 209 -18.16 -0.99 1.28
N ALA A 210 -18.54 -1.27 0.03
CA ALA A 210 -17.86 -2.30 -0.78
C ALA A 210 -16.38 -1.98 -1.00
N SER A 211 -16.04 -0.70 -1.14
CA SER A 211 -14.67 -0.22 -1.27
C SER A 211 -13.80 -0.48 -0.03
N TRP A 212 -14.41 -0.61 1.16
CA TRP A 212 -13.67 -0.79 2.41
C TRP A 212 -12.97 -2.14 2.53
N PHE A 213 -13.40 -3.15 1.78
CA PHE A 213 -12.68 -4.43 1.79
C PHE A 213 -11.22 -4.28 1.34
N SER A 214 -10.91 -3.38 0.42
CA SER A 214 -9.53 -3.10 0.02
C SER A 214 -8.69 -2.39 1.10
N VAL A 215 -9.32 -1.73 2.09
CA VAL A 215 -8.63 -1.19 3.27
C VAL A 215 -7.97 -2.29 4.10
N LEU A 216 -8.54 -3.51 4.08
CA LEU A 216 -7.99 -4.66 4.80
C LEU A 216 -6.56 -4.98 4.37
N ASN A 217 -6.22 -4.80 3.11
CA ASN A 217 -4.85 -5.00 2.64
C ASN A 217 -3.88 -4.08 3.39
N SER A 218 -4.11 -2.78 3.40
CA SER A 218 -3.24 -1.83 4.10
C SER A 218 -3.20 -2.09 5.61
N LEU A 219 -4.33 -2.46 6.22
CA LEU A 219 -4.40 -2.83 7.63
C LEU A 219 -3.55 -4.07 7.91
N PHE A 220 -3.71 -5.12 7.13
CA PHE A 220 -2.93 -6.36 7.29
C PHE A 220 -1.44 -6.13 7.04
N ILE A 221 -1.05 -5.28 6.08
CA ILE A 221 0.35 -4.89 5.90
C ILE A 221 0.90 -4.26 7.18
N ILE A 222 0.22 -3.27 7.74
CA ILE A 222 0.67 -2.58 8.96
C ILE A 222 0.84 -3.56 10.12
N LEU A 223 -0.07 -4.50 10.28
CA LEU A 223 -0.04 -5.49 11.36
C LEU A 223 1.00 -6.61 11.14
N LEU A 224 1.14 -7.09 9.91
CA LEU A 224 1.90 -8.30 9.61
C LEU A 224 3.32 -8.02 9.10
N ALA A 225 3.61 -6.83 8.54
CA ALA A 225 4.95 -6.51 8.06
C ALA A 225 6.02 -6.63 9.15
N PRO A 226 5.80 -6.19 10.42
CA PRO A 226 6.78 -6.40 11.49
C PRO A 226 7.01 -7.89 11.80
N VAL A 227 5.98 -8.73 11.68
CA VAL A 227 6.06 -10.19 11.88
C VAL A 227 6.91 -10.82 10.78
N PHE A 228 6.62 -10.48 9.51
CA PHE A 228 7.37 -10.96 8.35
C PHE A 228 8.83 -10.50 8.40
N SER A 229 9.08 -9.24 8.79
CA SER A 229 10.45 -8.74 8.98
C SER A 229 11.24 -9.60 9.99
N LYS A 230 10.63 -9.98 11.11
CA LYS A 230 11.25 -10.89 12.09
C LYS A 230 11.47 -12.30 11.54
N ILE A 231 10.53 -12.84 10.77
CA ILE A 231 10.66 -14.16 10.13
C ILE A 231 11.83 -14.12 9.15
N TRP A 232 11.91 -13.11 8.29
CA TRP A 232 12.97 -12.96 7.30
C TRP A 232 14.35 -12.66 7.91
N ALA A 233 14.41 -12.08 9.11
CA ALA A 233 15.65 -11.91 9.87
C ALA A 233 16.09 -13.17 10.65
N SER A 234 15.25 -14.20 10.70
CA SER A 234 15.51 -15.43 11.45
C SER A 234 16.19 -16.52 10.58
N LYS A 235 16.46 -17.67 11.19
CA LYS A 235 16.95 -18.88 10.49
C LYS A 235 15.96 -19.43 9.43
N TYR A 236 14.70 -19.02 9.50
CA TYR A 236 13.64 -19.41 8.55
C TYR A 236 13.51 -18.41 7.38
N ASN A 237 14.63 -17.91 6.87
CA ASN A 237 14.67 -17.00 5.74
C ASN A 237 14.86 -17.78 4.43
N PRO A 238 13.80 -18.10 3.67
CA PRO A 238 13.93 -18.80 2.41
C PRO A 238 14.62 -17.92 1.35
N SER A 239 15.15 -18.57 0.31
CA SER A 239 15.71 -17.82 -0.82
C SER A 239 14.64 -16.98 -1.53
N GLY A 240 15.05 -15.92 -2.24
CA GLY A 240 14.13 -15.03 -2.96
C GLY A 240 13.15 -15.75 -3.88
N PRO A 241 13.60 -16.68 -4.75
CA PRO A 241 12.70 -17.46 -5.62
C PRO A 241 11.62 -18.23 -4.84
N ILE A 242 11.98 -18.79 -3.67
CA ILE A 242 11.02 -19.51 -2.83
C ILE A 242 9.99 -18.54 -2.24
N LYS A 243 10.40 -17.34 -1.80
CA LYS A 243 9.47 -16.30 -1.32
C LYS A 243 8.47 -15.90 -2.40
N PHE A 244 8.96 -15.70 -3.63
CA PHE A 244 8.08 -15.42 -4.78
C PHE A 244 7.07 -16.54 -5.02
N GLY A 245 7.52 -17.81 -5.03
CA GLY A 245 6.62 -18.95 -5.18
C GLY A 245 5.56 -19.02 -4.07
N ILE A 246 5.96 -18.81 -2.81
CA ILE A 246 5.03 -18.73 -1.68
C ILE A 246 4.03 -17.59 -1.88
N GLY A 247 4.49 -16.42 -2.33
CA GLY A 247 3.62 -15.26 -2.60
C GLY A 247 2.52 -15.57 -3.61
N LEU A 248 2.87 -16.22 -4.74
CA LEU A 248 1.91 -16.65 -5.76
C LEU A 248 0.94 -17.70 -5.24
N ILE A 249 1.42 -18.68 -4.46
CA ILE A 249 0.56 -19.72 -3.85
C ILE A 249 -0.44 -19.08 -2.88
N LEU A 250 0.02 -18.18 -2.00
CA LEU A 250 -0.85 -17.49 -1.05
C LEU A 250 -1.93 -16.66 -1.74
N LEU A 251 -1.56 -15.92 -2.80
CA LEU A 251 -2.52 -15.19 -3.62
C LEU A 251 -3.58 -16.14 -4.22
N GLY A 252 -3.15 -17.28 -4.77
CA GLY A 252 -4.05 -18.32 -5.29
C GLY A 252 -4.98 -18.87 -4.21
N VAL A 253 -4.48 -19.14 -3.02
CA VAL A 253 -5.30 -19.58 -1.86
C VAL A 253 -6.35 -18.52 -1.51
N GLY A 254 -6.01 -17.22 -1.55
CA GLY A 254 -6.98 -16.15 -1.35
C GLY A 254 -8.14 -16.22 -2.34
N TYR A 255 -7.87 -16.50 -3.63
CA TYR A 255 -8.92 -16.70 -4.63
C TYR A 255 -9.73 -17.98 -4.43
N LEU A 256 -9.11 -19.05 -3.89
CA LEU A 256 -9.88 -20.27 -3.55
C LEU A 256 -10.93 -20.01 -2.48
N PHE A 257 -10.69 -19.09 -1.51
CA PHE A 257 -11.72 -18.67 -0.55
C PHE A 257 -12.91 -18.01 -1.26
N ILE A 258 -12.67 -17.10 -2.20
CA ILE A 258 -13.76 -16.48 -2.99
C ILE A 258 -14.49 -17.53 -3.83
N ALA A 259 -13.74 -18.40 -4.52
CA ALA A 259 -14.32 -19.46 -5.34
C ALA A 259 -15.20 -20.41 -4.51
N TYR A 260 -14.73 -20.80 -3.32
CA TYR A 260 -15.50 -21.65 -2.41
C TYR A 260 -16.75 -20.93 -1.88
N GLY A 261 -16.58 -19.66 -1.45
CA GLY A 261 -17.71 -18.84 -0.98
C GLY A 261 -18.79 -18.61 -2.04
N SER A 262 -18.41 -18.63 -3.32
CA SER A 262 -19.34 -18.43 -4.45
C SER A 262 -20.08 -19.69 -4.90
N LEU A 263 -19.77 -20.89 -4.36
CA LEU A 263 -20.39 -22.15 -4.78
C LEU A 263 -21.92 -22.17 -4.62
N GLY A 264 -22.46 -21.41 -3.67
CA GLY A 264 -23.89 -21.29 -3.43
C GLY A 264 -24.62 -20.29 -4.31
N ILE A 265 -23.90 -19.55 -5.18
CA ILE A 265 -24.50 -18.53 -6.05
C ILE A 265 -25.02 -19.20 -7.32
N PRO A 266 -26.34 -19.11 -7.64
CA PRO A 266 -26.88 -19.67 -8.87
C PRO A 266 -26.25 -19.01 -10.10
N ALA A 267 -26.06 -19.81 -11.16
CA ALA A 267 -25.56 -19.29 -12.43
C ALA A 267 -26.50 -18.21 -12.99
N GLY A 268 -25.97 -17.05 -13.34
CA GLY A 268 -26.74 -15.91 -13.87
C GLY A 268 -27.42 -15.07 -12.80
N ALA A 269 -27.25 -15.34 -11.50
CA ALA A 269 -27.76 -14.49 -10.45
C ALA A 269 -27.10 -13.10 -10.52
N GLN A 270 -27.92 -12.04 -10.43
CA GLN A 270 -27.43 -10.65 -10.41
C GLN A 270 -26.97 -10.24 -9.02
N THR A 271 -27.51 -10.85 -7.97
CA THR A 271 -27.19 -10.59 -6.56
C THR A 271 -27.23 -11.88 -5.75
N ALA A 272 -26.49 -11.92 -4.66
CA ALA A 272 -26.51 -13.00 -3.67
C ALA A 272 -26.21 -12.41 -2.26
N SER A 273 -26.24 -13.28 -1.24
CA SER A 273 -25.95 -12.92 0.15
C SER A 273 -24.91 -13.88 0.72
N VAL A 274 -23.65 -13.67 0.33
CA VAL A 274 -22.51 -14.48 0.75
C VAL A 274 -21.84 -13.81 1.97
N SER A 275 -21.34 -14.61 2.90
CA SER A 275 -20.66 -14.08 4.09
C SER A 275 -19.46 -13.20 3.74
N VAL A 276 -19.36 -12.03 4.39
CA VAL A 276 -18.21 -11.10 4.32
C VAL A 276 -16.87 -11.75 4.64
N MET A 277 -16.88 -12.84 5.44
CA MET A 277 -15.66 -13.52 5.88
C MET A 277 -14.85 -14.10 4.72
N TRP A 278 -15.45 -14.46 3.62
CA TRP A 278 -14.74 -14.95 2.45
C TRP A 278 -13.84 -13.87 1.85
N LEU A 279 -14.33 -12.63 1.79
CA LEU A 279 -13.51 -11.48 1.36
C LEU A 279 -12.40 -11.18 2.36
N VAL A 280 -12.68 -11.22 3.67
CA VAL A 280 -11.67 -11.00 4.71
C VAL A 280 -10.53 -12.00 4.58
N TYR A 281 -10.83 -13.30 4.41
CA TYR A 281 -9.81 -14.32 4.18
C TYR A 281 -9.05 -14.09 2.88
N ALA A 282 -9.73 -13.75 1.80
CA ALA A 282 -9.08 -13.46 0.52
C ALA A 282 -8.08 -12.32 0.66
N TYR A 283 -8.47 -11.18 1.22
CA TYR A 283 -7.56 -10.04 1.44
C TYR A 283 -6.42 -10.37 2.38
N LEU A 284 -6.66 -11.18 3.42
CA LEU A 284 -5.60 -11.66 4.31
C LEU A 284 -4.54 -12.44 3.51
N PHE A 285 -4.94 -13.44 2.74
CA PHE A 285 -4.02 -14.28 1.97
C PHE A 285 -3.34 -13.52 0.84
N HIS A 286 -4.03 -12.58 0.19
CA HIS A 286 -3.43 -11.67 -0.80
C HIS A 286 -2.34 -10.81 -0.17
N THR A 287 -2.58 -10.25 1.02
CA THR A 287 -1.58 -9.46 1.76
C THR A 287 -0.40 -10.30 2.22
N LEU A 288 -0.63 -11.53 2.70
CA LEU A 288 0.46 -12.46 3.03
C LEU A 288 1.32 -12.76 1.80
N GLY A 289 0.69 -12.92 0.63
CA GLY A 289 1.38 -13.09 -0.65
C GLY A 289 2.23 -11.87 -1.03
N GLU A 290 1.68 -10.68 -0.88
CA GLU A 290 2.37 -9.41 -1.15
C GLU A 290 3.59 -9.23 -0.24
N LEU A 291 3.46 -9.52 1.05
CA LEU A 291 4.57 -9.44 2.01
C LEU A 291 5.70 -10.42 1.72
N CYS A 292 5.42 -11.52 1.02
CA CYS A 292 6.46 -12.43 0.52
C CYS A 292 7.18 -11.89 -0.71
N LEU A 293 6.51 -11.08 -1.55
CA LEU A 293 7.01 -10.67 -2.87
C LEU A 293 7.63 -9.26 -2.85
N SER A 294 6.92 -8.27 -2.32
CA SER A 294 7.29 -6.85 -2.44
C SER A 294 8.64 -6.48 -1.80
N PRO A 295 8.96 -6.89 -0.55
CA PRO A 295 10.26 -6.56 0.04
C PRO A 295 11.43 -7.23 -0.69
N VAL A 296 11.18 -8.42 -1.24
CA VAL A 296 12.19 -9.22 -1.95
C VAL A 296 12.50 -8.60 -3.30
N GLY A 297 11.47 -8.17 -4.05
CA GLY A 297 11.65 -7.49 -5.34
C GLY A 297 12.52 -6.25 -5.23
N LEU A 298 12.26 -5.40 -4.21
CA LEU A 298 13.04 -4.19 -3.96
C LEU A 298 14.51 -4.50 -3.60
N SER A 299 14.77 -5.56 -2.84
CA SER A 299 16.13 -5.93 -2.44
C SER A 299 16.97 -6.51 -3.58
N TYR A 300 16.35 -7.06 -4.64
CA TYR A 300 17.06 -7.58 -5.81
C TYR A 300 17.42 -6.51 -6.86
N VAL A 301 16.74 -5.37 -6.83
CA VAL A 301 16.95 -4.28 -7.80
C VAL A 301 17.85 -3.16 -7.23
N SER A 302 17.97 -3.07 -5.91
CA SER A 302 18.83 -2.09 -5.20
C SER A 302 20.27 -2.60 -4.99
#